data_f7efb6bc2f6c710f60a02b2156e8f421
#
_entry.id   f7efb6bc2f6c710f60a02b2156e8f421
#
_cell.length_a   1.000
_cell.length_b   1.000
_cell.length_c   1.000
_cell.angle_alpha   90.00
_cell.angle_beta   90.00
_cell.angle_gamma   90.00
#
_symmetry.space_group_name_H-M   'P 1'
#
loop_
_entity.id
_entity.type
_entity.pdbx_description
1 polymer ?
#
loop_
_entity_poly.entity_id
_entity_poly.type
_entity_poly.pdbx_seq_one_letter_code
_entity_poly.pdbx_strand_id
1 'polypeptide(L)'
;MDRNSITGIVLIMGMLLGYQYFFAPKEIPAAKANVVTQKVITPKDTAKVVAIDSTVKQEQVFTLENKDIIVKLSSKGAKLVSVQLKNYKSYANFKEGKTDGLYLYNAASDEFSIELPTAAGKVKVANLDFAGVQSGNKVQFTGTLASGQSITSSYVLPEKGFLLDYQLDAKSVALTGGDYFIHWKEQVHQTEKDITEERKATINYLLSEDDEFDNLSENPSSVANENLDQSTKWISFKKKYFLSGLIPQGFAFKSAALTATPNLTDSVNIKTLDAQIIASAQDLSAGKSNFTFYFGPNDYSIVNKVEAPNFGKNVKLSYDFLLPITKYIFVPLFGFLESLFSNYGLLIV
;
A
#
# COMPACT_ATOMS: atom_id res chain seq x y z
N MET A 1 -4.32 46.87 -37.02
CA MET A 1 -3.76 45.55 -36.76
C MET A 1 -2.98 45.15 -37.98
N ASP A 2 -1.74 44.77 -37.78
CA ASP A 2 -0.84 44.40 -38.87
C ASP A 2 -1.25 43.01 -39.42
N ARG A 3 -1.14 42.82 -40.73
CA ARG A 3 -1.54 41.55 -41.42
C ARG A 3 -0.88 40.32 -40.79
N ASN A 4 0.33 40.46 -40.28
CA ASN A 4 1.06 39.42 -39.62
C ASN A 4 0.44 39.02 -38.26
N SER A 5 -0.08 39.98 -37.49
CA SER A 5 -0.78 39.73 -36.24
C SER A 5 -2.11 39.01 -36.46
N ILE A 6 -2.83 39.30 -37.52
CA ILE A 6 -4.08 38.60 -37.88
C ILE A 6 -3.78 37.17 -38.30
N THR A 7 -2.73 36.94 -39.07
CA THR A 7 -2.30 35.56 -39.46
C THR A 7 -1.87 34.75 -38.24
N GLY A 8 -1.14 35.35 -37.29
CA GLY A 8 -0.75 34.68 -36.04
C GLY A 8 -1.95 34.27 -35.18
N ILE A 9 -2.93 35.16 -35.05
CA ILE A 9 -4.17 34.86 -34.29
C ILE A 9 -4.97 33.73 -34.95
N VAL A 10 -5.08 33.73 -36.27
CA VAL A 10 -5.79 32.66 -37.01
C VAL A 10 -5.09 31.33 -36.86
N LEU A 11 -3.74 31.32 -36.91
CA LEU A 11 -2.96 30.09 -36.67
C LEU A 11 -3.12 29.55 -35.25
N ILE A 12 -3.07 30.40 -34.24
CA ILE A 12 -3.28 30.02 -32.83
C ILE A 12 -4.71 29.51 -32.64
N MET A 13 -5.71 30.17 -33.20
CA MET A 13 -7.10 29.72 -33.11
C MET A 13 -7.33 28.40 -33.84
N GLY A 14 -6.70 28.21 -35.01
CA GLY A 14 -6.72 26.92 -35.71
C GLY A 14 -6.06 25.78 -34.91
N MET A 15 -4.93 26.06 -34.23
CA MET A 15 -4.28 25.08 -33.34
C MET A 15 -5.15 24.74 -32.12
N LEU A 16 -5.80 25.73 -31.51
CA LEU A 16 -6.70 25.52 -30.37
C LEU A 16 -7.95 24.71 -30.76
N LEU A 17 -8.54 25.00 -31.90
CA LEU A 17 -9.67 24.26 -32.43
C LEU A 17 -9.27 22.83 -32.83
N GLY A 18 -8.09 22.66 -33.46
CA GLY A 18 -7.53 21.34 -33.74
C GLY A 18 -7.29 20.53 -32.48
N TYR A 19 -6.69 21.14 -31.46
CA TYR A 19 -6.49 20.50 -30.15
C TYR A 19 -7.83 20.09 -29.53
N GLN A 20 -8.82 20.98 -29.55
CA GLN A 20 -10.15 20.69 -28.99
C GLN A 20 -10.88 19.59 -29.75
N TYR A 21 -10.69 19.48 -31.05
CA TYR A 21 -11.30 18.45 -31.87
C TYR A 21 -10.65 17.07 -31.72
N PHE A 22 -9.30 17.02 -31.61
CA PHE A 22 -8.56 15.77 -31.58
C PHE A 22 -8.21 15.28 -30.18
N PHE A 23 -8.05 16.18 -29.19
CA PHE A 23 -7.51 15.88 -27.87
C PHE A 23 -8.39 16.30 -26.70
N ALA A 24 -9.50 17.04 -26.92
CA ALA A 24 -10.41 17.31 -25.81
C ALA A 24 -11.00 16.00 -25.28
N PRO A 25 -10.99 15.77 -23.97
CA PRO A 25 -11.66 14.61 -23.40
C PRO A 25 -13.13 14.63 -23.85
N LYS A 26 -13.61 13.57 -24.50
CA LYS A 26 -15.03 13.40 -24.72
C LYS A 26 -15.68 13.42 -23.34
N GLU A 27 -16.62 14.34 -23.12
CA GLU A 27 -17.44 14.33 -21.92
C GLU A 27 -18.06 12.93 -21.82
N ILE A 28 -17.59 12.15 -20.86
CA ILE A 28 -18.24 10.91 -20.48
C ILE A 28 -19.60 11.37 -19.94
N PRO A 29 -20.75 10.95 -20.53
CA PRO A 29 -22.05 11.29 -20.00
C PRO A 29 -22.01 10.90 -18.52
N ALA A 30 -22.39 11.80 -17.62
CA ALA A 30 -22.46 11.53 -16.21
C ALA A 30 -23.25 10.23 -16.05
N ALA A 31 -22.54 9.15 -15.74
CA ALA A 31 -23.14 7.87 -15.44
C ALA A 31 -24.10 8.17 -14.30
N LYS A 32 -25.41 8.01 -14.57
CA LYS A 32 -26.41 8.04 -13.52
C LYS A 32 -25.86 7.13 -12.45
N ALA A 33 -25.65 7.70 -11.26
CA ALA A 33 -25.25 6.94 -10.10
C ALA A 33 -26.30 5.85 -9.93
N ASN A 34 -26.00 4.69 -10.51
CA ASN A 34 -26.64 3.47 -10.08
C ASN A 34 -26.13 3.30 -8.66
N VAL A 35 -27.00 3.60 -7.71
CA VAL A 35 -26.87 3.09 -6.35
C VAL A 35 -26.89 1.58 -6.52
N VAL A 36 -25.72 1.01 -6.84
CA VAL A 36 -25.49 -0.41 -6.70
C VAL A 36 -25.54 -0.61 -5.19
N THR A 37 -26.67 -1.10 -4.73
CA THR A 37 -26.84 -1.63 -3.38
C THR A 37 -25.64 -2.53 -3.14
N GLN A 38 -24.72 -2.05 -2.31
CA GLN A 38 -23.52 -2.78 -1.91
C GLN A 38 -23.95 -4.18 -1.49
N LYS A 39 -23.64 -5.17 -2.29
CA LYS A 39 -23.47 -6.51 -1.79
C LYS A 39 -22.12 -6.50 -1.10
N VAL A 40 -22.09 -5.85 0.08
CA VAL A 40 -21.05 -6.09 1.06
C VAL A 40 -20.96 -7.60 1.14
N ILE A 41 -19.81 -8.16 0.81
CA ILE A 41 -19.51 -9.55 1.14
C ILE A 41 -19.33 -9.55 2.65
N THR A 42 -20.41 -9.33 3.38
CA THR A 42 -20.51 -9.67 4.78
C THR A 42 -20.55 -11.18 4.82
N PRO A 43 -19.58 -11.84 5.44
CA PRO A 43 -19.74 -13.24 5.78
C PRO A 43 -20.95 -13.31 6.72
N LYS A 44 -22.12 -13.66 6.17
CA LYS A 44 -23.31 -13.90 6.95
C LYS A 44 -23.20 -15.32 7.47
N ASP A 45 -22.36 -15.47 8.47
CA ASP A 45 -22.41 -16.58 9.40
C ASP A 45 -21.90 -16.09 10.74
N THR A 46 -22.75 -16.17 11.73
CA THR A 46 -22.43 -16.12 13.15
C THR A 46 -21.59 -17.36 13.50
N ALA A 47 -20.37 -17.41 12.96
CA ALA A 47 -19.39 -18.40 13.36
C ALA A 47 -18.99 -18.09 14.80
N LYS A 48 -19.24 -19.02 15.68
CA LYS A 48 -18.86 -19.03 17.08
C LYS A 48 -17.38 -18.66 17.19
N VAL A 49 -17.10 -17.47 17.76
CA VAL A 49 -15.71 -17.07 18.08
C VAL A 49 -15.18 -18.10 19.07
N VAL A 50 -14.17 -18.84 18.68
CA VAL A 50 -13.54 -19.85 19.55
C VAL A 50 -12.86 -19.08 20.69
N ALA A 51 -13.28 -19.37 21.92
CA ALA A 51 -12.62 -18.84 23.11
C ALA A 51 -11.16 -19.32 23.13
N ILE A 52 -10.24 -18.39 23.21
CA ILE A 52 -8.81 -18.65 23.30
C ILE A 52 -8.51 -18.92 24.76
N ASP A 53 -7.77 -19.99 25.03
CA ASP A 53 -7.25 -20.28 26.37
C ASP A 53 -6.15 -19.28 26.68
N SER A 54 -6.53 -18.17 27.35
CA SER A 54 -5.66 -17.07 27.68
C SER A 54 -5.11 -17.22 29.10
N THR A 55 -3.97 -17.90 29.21
CA THR A 55 -2.99 -17.43 30.18
C THR A 55 -2.48 -16.08 29.64
N VAL A 56 -2.95 -14.98 30.18
CA VAL A 56 -2.61 -13.60 29.75
C VAL A 56 -1.09 -13.45 29.80
N LYS A 57 -0.43 -13.67 28.66
CA LYS A 57 1.00 -13.36 28.52
C LYS A 57 1.12 -11.84 28.40
N GLN A 58 2.04 -11.25 29.15
CA GLN A 58 2.34 -9.83 29.05
C GLN A 58 2.80 -9.52 27.62
N GLU A 59 2.19 -8.52 26.98
CA GLU A 59 2.57 -8.06 25.64
C GLU A 59 4.05 -7.64 25.62
N GLN A 60 4.78 -8.16 24.65
CA GLN A 60 6.18 -7.82 24.40
C GLN A 60 6.27 -7.09 23.05
N VAL A 61 7.02 -5.99 23.02
CA VAL A 61 7.28 -5.22 21.80
C VAL A 61 8.73 -5.44 21.36
N PHE A 62 8.91 -5.84 20.11
CA PHE A 62 10.20 -6.06 19.46
C PHE A 62 10.46 -4.94 18.49
N THR A 63 11.73 -4.53 18.36
CA THR A 63 12.15 -3.47 17.43
C THR A 63 13.19 -4.02 16.46
N LEU A 64 12.87 -3.93 15.17
CA LEU A 64 13.82 -4.11 14.08
C LEU A 64 14.18 -2.72 13.53
N GLU A 65 15.44 -2.50 13.28
CA GLU A 65 15.94 -1.23 12.77
C GLU A 65 17.02 -1.45 11.72
N ASN A 66 16.93 -0.69 10.64
CA ASN A 66 17.99 -0.61 9.64
C ASN A 66 18.40 0.86 9.38
N LYS A 67 19.10 1.13 8.29
CA LYS A 67 19.54 2.51 7.97
C LYS A 67 18.38 3.46 7.69
N ASP A 68 17.25 2.96 7.19
CA ASP A 68 16.20 3.74 6.58
C ASP A 68 14.91 3.73 7.40
N ILE A 69 14.57 2.59 8.04
CA ILE A 69 13.31 2.42 8.77
C ILE A 69 13.49 1.78 10.16
N ILE A 70 12.52 2.07 11.02
CA ILE A 70 12.33 1.40 12.33
C ILE A 70 10.97 0.71 12.29
N VAL A 71 10.94 -0.59 12.59
CA VAL A 71 9.74 -1.42 12.64
C VAL A 71 9.53 -1.91 14.06
N LYS A 72 8.35 -1.67 14.63
CA LYS A 72 7.95 -2.23 15.92
C LYS A 72 6.91 -3.32 15.71
N LEU A 73 7.06 -4.42 16.43
CA LEU A 73 6.25 -5.62 16.34
C LEU A 73 5.75 -6.01 17.73
N SER A 74 4.52 -6.48 17.85
CA SER A 74 3.93 -6.95 19.10
C SER A 74 3.78 -8.46 19.13
N SER A 75 4.05 -9.08 20.29
CA SER A 75 3.72 -10.48 20.55
C SER A 75 2.22 -10.75 20.59
N LYS A 76 1.39 -9.72 20.81
CA LYS A 76 -0.07 -9.81 20.72
C LYS A 76 -0.50 -9.72 19.28
N GLY A 77 -0.92 -10.85 18.73
CA GLY A 77 -1.31 -10.97 17.32
C GLY A 77 -0.13 -11.11 16.35
N ALA A 78 1.11 -11.18 16.83
CA ALA A 78 2.32 -11.20 16.00
C ALA A 78 2.27 -10.10 14.90
N LYS A 79 1.83 -8.89 15.26
CA LYS A 79 1.43 -7.84 14.32
C LYS A 79 2.42 -6.67 14.28
N LEU A 80 2.36 -5.93 13.18
CA LEU A 80 2.97 -4.60 13.08
C LEU A 80 2.34 -3.66 14.10
N VAL A 81 3.18 -2.92 14.83
CA VAL A 81 2.79 -1.82 15.72
C VAL A 81 3.02 -0.48 15.05
N SER A 82 4.21 -0.30 14.48
CA SER A 82 4.53 0.91 13.73
C SER A 82 5.66 0.68 12.73
N VAL A 83 5.65 1.47 11.65
CA VAL A 83 6.76 1.62 10.73
C VAL A 83 7.09 3.08 10.59
N GLN A 84 8.32 3.46 10.92
CA GLN A 84 8.82 4.83 10.91
C GLN A 84 9.97 4.97 9.92
N LEU A 85 9.89 5.97 9.05
CA LEU A 85 10.99 6.40 8.17
C LEU A 85 11.93 7.33 8.95
N LYS A 86 13.22 7.00 9.04
CA LYS A 86 14.20 7.75 9.85
C LYS A 86 14.56 9.10 9.23
N ASN A 87 14.69 9.14 7.90
CA ASN A 87 15.25 10.26 7.16
C ASN A 87 14.16 11.19 6.56
N TYR A 88 12.89 10.97 6.90
CA TYR A 88 11.76 11.75 6.39
C TYR A 88 10.97 12.35 7.55
N LYS A 89 10.41 13.54 7.34
CA LYS A 89 9.61 14.28 8.33
C LYS A 89 8.33 14.76 7.69
N SER A 90 7.28 14.91 8.49
CA SER A 90 6.10 15.67 8.05
C SER A 90 6.44 17.16 7.97
N TYR A 91 5.67 17.91 7.17
CA TYR A 91 5.78 19.36 7.09
C TYR A 91 5.66 20.02 8.49
N ALA A 92 4.73 19.54 9.33
CA ALA A 92 4.55 20.03 10.69
C ALA A 92 5.82 19.83 11.54
N ASN A 93 6.38 18.61 11.57
CA ASN A 93 7.61 18.30 12.30
C ASN A 93 8.82 19.10 11.79
N PHE A 94 8.90 19.28 10.46
CA PHE A 94 9.96 20.11 9.87
C PHE A 94 9.84 21.57 10.33
N LYS A 95 8.64 22.16 10.28
CA LYS A 95 8.38 23.53 10.70
C LYS A 95 8.65 23.78 12.19
N GLU A 96 8.35 22.79 13.03
CA GLU A 96 8.54 22.85 14.49
C GLU A 96 9.97 22.46 14.92
N GLY A 97 10.85 22.13 13.98
CA GLY A 97 12.23 21.71 14.26
C GLY A 97 12.34 20.36 14.98
N LYS A 98 11.27 19.54 14.98
CA LYS A 98 11.27 18.20 15.57
C LYS A 98 12.18 17.25 14.80
N THR A 99 12.78 16.31 15.53
CA THR A 99 13.68 15.29 14.96
C THR A 99 13.00 13.97 14.65
N ASP A 100 11.73 13.82 15.06
CA ASP A 100 10.99 12.58 14.88
C ASP A 100 10.80 12.25 13.40
N GLY A 101 11.08 11.00 13.06
CA GLY A 101 10.85 10.46 11.72
C GLY A 101 9.35 10.32 11.40
N LEU A 102 9.04 10.12 10.13
CA LEU A 102 7.68 10.00 9.65
C LEU A 102 7.14 8.58 9.86
N TYR A 103 5.98 8.45 10.47
CA TYR A 103 5.27 7.17 10.56
C TYR A 103 4.44 6.94 9.29
N LEU A 104 4.66 5.79 8.64
CA LEU A 104 3.84 5.33 7.51
C LEU A 104 2.74 4.36 7.93
N TYR A 105 2.97 3.60 8.99
CA TYR A 105 2.03 2.67 9.59
C TYR A 105 2.00 2.85 11.11
N ASN A 106 0.80 2.85 11.68
CA ASN A 106 0.59 2.90 13.14
C ASN A 106 -0.66 2.09 13.49
N ALA A 107 -0.51 1.02 14.26
CA ALA A 107 -1.60 0.13 14.66
C ALA A 107 -2.70 0.80 15.50
N ALA A 108 -2.51 2.04 15.95
CA ALA A 108 -3.58 2.82 16.60
C ALA A 108 -4.66 3.28 15.61
N SER A 109 -4.32 3.42 14.31
CA SER A 109 -5.21 3.86 13.23
C SER A 109 -5.30 2.86 12.08
N ASP A 110 -4.29 2.01 11.93
CA ASP A 110 -4.11 1.11 10.81
C ASP A 110 -4.30 -0.34 11.23
N GLU A 111 -4.69 -1.19 10.30
CA GLU A 111 -4.91 -2.62 10.53
C GLU A 111 -4.24 -3.45 9.45
N PHE A 112 -3.50 -4.47 9.86
CA PHE A 112 -3.14 -5.62 9.05
C PHE A 112 -3.48 -6.89 9.82
N SER A 113 -4.41 -7.68 9.31
CA SER A 113 -4.85 -8.90 9.98
C SER A 113 -5.13 -10.03 8.99
N ILE A 114 -4.88 -11.26 9.42
CA ILE A 114 -5.14 -12.48 8.66
C ILE A 114 -6.18 -13.29 9.41
N GLU A 115 -7.19 -13.78 8.70
CA GLU A 115 -8.23 -14.65 9.20
C GLU A 115 -8.17 -16.01 8.49
N LEU A 116 -7.97 -17.07 9.28
CA LEU A 116 -7.83 -18.45 8.83
C LEU A 116 -9.13 -19.21 9.06
N PRO A 117 -9.72 -19.86 8.04
CA PRO A 117 -10.84 -20.77 8.22
C PRO A 117 -10.35 -22.11 8.78
N THR A 118 -10.74 -22.45 9.99
CA THR A 118 -10.41 -23.74 10.62
C THR A 118 -11.66 -24.56 10.91
N ALA A 119 -11.50 -25.86 11.18
CA ALA A 119 -12.61 -26.74 11.55
C ALA A 119 -13.35 -26.27 12.82
N ALA A 120 -12.68 -25.55 13.70
CA ALA A 120 -13.26 -24.97 14.92
C ALA A 120 -13.92 -23.60 14.70
N GLY A 121 -13.83 -23.04 13.48
CA GLY A 121 -14.31 -21.71 13.13
C GLY A 121 -13.22 -20.81 12.60
N LYS A 122 -13.53 -19.53 12.39
CA LYS A 122 -12.59 -18.55 11.88
C LYS A 122 -11.64 -18.07 12.99
N VAL A 123 -10.33 -18.13 12.73
CA VAL A 123 -9.28 -17.67 13.63
C VAL A 123 -8.65 -16.41 13.08
N LYS A 124 -8.85 -15.29 13.76
CA LYS A 124 -8.15 -14.04 13.46
C LYS A 124 -6.77 -14.08 14.15
N VAL A 125 -5.70 -14.13 13.36
CA VAL A 125 -4.31 -14.24 13.87
C VAL A 125 -3.98 -13.10 14.83
N ALA A 126 -4.50 -11.89 14.57
CA ALA A 126 -4.32 -10.72 15.41
C ALA A 126 -4.89 -10.86 16.85
N ASN A 127 -5.74 -11.85 17.10
CA ASN A 127 -6.32 -12.13 18.42
C ASN A 127 -5.57 -13.19 19.21
N LEU A 128 -4.53 -13.79 18.66
CA LEU A 128 -3.73 -14.80 19.31
C LEU A 128 -2.56 -14.19 20.10
N ASP A 129 -2.16 -14.86 21.18
CA ASP A 129 -0.95 -14.54 21.92
C ASP A 129 0.23 -15.37 21.42
N PHE A 130 1.35 -14.72 21.19
CA PHE A 130 2.55 -15.35 20.67
C PHE A 130 3.72 -15.22 21.65
N ALA A 131 4.60 -16.21 21.66
CA ALA A 131 5.92 -16.07 22.21
C ALA A 131 6.85 -15.54 21.10
N GLY A 132 7.52 -14.42 21.34
CA GLY A 132 8.44 -13.80 20.38
C GLY A 132 9.90 -14.07 20.73
N VAL A 133 10.72 -14.30 19.71
CA VAL A 133 12.17 -14.40 19.81
C VAL A 133 12.81 -13.54 18.73
N GLN A 134 13.72 -12.65 19.13
CA GLN A 134 14.50 -11.82 18.20
C GLN A 134 15.92 -12.36 18.05
N SER A 135 16.39 -12.47 16.81
CA SER A 135 17.77 -12.83 16.48
C SER A 135 18.24 -11.90 15.34
N GLY A 136 19.09 -10.95 15.67
CA GLY A 136 19.58 -9.95 14.72
C GLY A 136 18.43 -9.16 14.09
N ASN A 137 18.34 -9.22 12.76
CA ASN A 137 17.33 -8.54 11.96
C ASN A 137 16.02 -9.35 11.76
N LYS A 138 15.84 -10.44 12.51
CA LYS A 138 14.66 -11.31 12.44
C LYS A 138 13.94 -11.36 13.80
N VAL A 139 12.60 -11.28 13.76
CA VAL A 139 11.72 -11.63 14.87
C VAL A 139 10.85 -12.80 14.44
N GLN A 140 10.77 -13.84 15.25
CA GLN A 140 9.89 -14.98 15.06
C GLN A 140 8.91 -15.06 16.22
N PHE A 141 7.64 -15.21 15.90
CA PHE A 141 6.54 -15.37 16.83
C PHE A 141 5.97 -16.78 16.69
N THR A 142 5.79 -17.50 17.80
CA THR A 142 5.14 -18.80 17.81
C THR A 142 3.93 -18.75 18.72
N GLY A 143 2.77 -19.06 18.16
CA GLY A 143 1.48 -19.16 18.85
C GLY A 143 0.91 -20.56 18.75
N THR A 144 0.02 -20.89 19.67
CA THR A 144 -0.68 -22.20 19.69
C THR A 144 -2.17 -21.94 19.70
N LEU A 145 -2.89 -22.62 18.81
CA LEU A 145 -4.35 -22.60 18.78
C LEU A 145 -4.92 -23.45 19.93
N ALA A 146 -6.19 -23.21 20.29
CA ALA A 146 -6.90 -24.04 21.26
C ALA A 146 -6.94 -25.54 20.90
N SER A 147 -6.80 -25.86 19.60
CA SER A 147 -6.67 -27.22 19.07
C SER A 147 -5.29 -27.85 19.29
N GLY A 148 -4.33 -27.14 19.87
CA GLY A 148 -2.93 -27.57 20.04
C GLY A 148 -2.03 -27.39 18.82
N GLN A 149 -2.56 -26.91 17.70
CA GLN A 149 -1.82 -26.66 16.46
C GLN A 149 -1.01 -25.36 16.57
N SER A 150 0.19 -25.33 15.99
CA SER A 150 1.10 -24.21 16.05
C SER A 150 0.96 -23.30 14.81
N ILE A 151 1.06 -22.00 15.04
CA ILE A 151 1.22 -20.98 14.00
C ILE A 151 2.51 -20.21 14.28
N THR A 152 3.28 -19.97 13.23
CA THR A 152 4.49 -19.14 13.33
C THR A 152 4.39 -17.96 12.37
N SER A 153 4.66 -16.76 12.89
CA SER A 153 4.82 -15.53 12.09
C SER A 153 6.26 -15.06 12.21
N SER A 154 6.90 -14.74 11.09
CA SER A 154 8.29 -14.27 11.07
C SER A 154 8.39 -12.96 10.30
N TYR A 155 9.19 -12.04 10.82
CA TYR A 155 9.55 -10.78 10.16
C TYR A 155 11.05 -10.70 10.00
N VAL A 156 11.51 -10.29 8.83
CA VAL A 156 12.93 -10.07 8.53
C VAL A 156 13.09 -8.69 7.93
N LEU A 157 13.95 -7.88 8.51
CA LEU A 157 14.26 -6.54 8.01
C LEU A 157 15.65 -6.53 7.38
N PRO A 158 15.81 -6.33 6.05
CA PRO A 158 17.11 -6.17 5.40
C PRO A 158 17.92 -5.01 5.99
N GLU A 159 19.26 -5.07 5.88
CA GLU A 159 20.18 -4.08 6.46
C GLU A 159 19.96 -2.64 5.96
N LYS A 160 19.30 -2.48 4.82
CA LYS A 160 18.99 -1.18 4.20
C LYS A 160 17.73 -1.28 3.34
N GLY A 161 17.15 -0.11 3.07
CA GLY A 161 15.98 0.04 2.21
C GLY A 161 14.67 -0.06 3.00
N PHE A 162 13.59 -0.22 2.25
CA PHE A 162 12.22 0.01 2.69
C PHE A 162 11.35 -1.25 2.63
N LEU A 163 11.98 -2.43 2.53
CA LEU A 163 11.30 -3.72 2.48
C LEU A 163 11.28 -4.35 3.88
N LEU A 164 10.21 -5.07 4.16
CA LEU A 164 10.06 -5.91 5.34
C LEU A 164 9.45 -7.23 4.89
N ASP A 165 10.20 -8.32 5.01
CA ASP A 165 9.70 -9.63 4.67
C ASP A 165 8.87 -10.19 5.83
N TYR A 166 7.75 -10.80 5.48
CA TYR A 166 6.82 -11.44 6.39
C TYR A 166 6.47 -12.83 5.91
N GLN A 167 6.47 -13.78 6.82
CA GLN A 167 6.05 -15.16 6.56
C GLN A 167 5.07 -15.62 7.62
N LEU A 168 3.96 -16.22 7.18
CA LEU A 168 3.02 -16.91 8.04
C LEU A 168 3.12 -18.42 7.78
N ASP A 169 3.59 -19.21 8.75
CA ASP A 169 3.56 -20.67 8.68
C ASP A 169 2.38 -21.19 9.51
N ALA A 170 1.40 -21.73 8.82
CA ALA A 170 0.21 -22.37 9.38
C ALA A 170 0.00 -23.79 8.80
N LYS A 171 1.07 -24.45 8.34
CA LYS A 171 1.01 -25.80 7.72
C LYS A 171 0.42 -26.86 8.63
N SER A 172 0.63 -26.72 9.94
CA SER A 172 0.05 -27.65 10.93
C SER A 172 -1.43 -27.40 11.18
N VAL A 173 -1.98 -26.27 10.74
CA VAL A 173 -3.37 -25.90 10.97
C VAL A 173 -4.27 -26.56 9.94
N ALA A 174 -5.26 -27.33 10.40
CA ALA A 174 -6.29 -27.91 9.54
C ALA A 174 -7.22 -26.81 9.04
N LEU A 175 -6.91 -26.26 7.88
CA LEU A 175 -7.74 -25.25 7.22
C LEU A 175 -8.95 -25.91 6.57
N THR A 176 -10.11 -25.25 6.69
CA THR A 176 -11.36 -25.67 6.04
C THR A 176 -11.74 -24.68 4.97
N GLY A 177 -12.13 -25.19 3.79
CA GLY A 177 -12.44 -24.32 2.65
C GLY A 177 -11.22 -23.96 1.81
N GLY A 178 -11.47 -23.18 0.75
CA GLY A 178 -10.49 -22.90 -0.29
C GLY A 178 -9.69 -21.61 -0.09
N ASP A 179 -10.07 -20.77 0.87
CA ASP A 179 -9.56 -19.40 0.94
C ASP A 179 -9.32 -18.93 2.38
N TYR A 180 -8.35 -18.04 2.56
CA TYR A 180 -8.16 -17.26 3.79
C TYR A 180 -8.25 -15.76 3.44
N PHE A 181 -8.44 -14.93 4.46
CA PHE A 181 -8.71 -13.51 4.29
C PHE A 181 -7.59 -12.66 4.90
N ILE A 182 -7.20 -11.61 4.19
CA ILE A 182 -6.31 -10.58 4.67
C ILE A 182 -7.08 -9.27 4.66
N HIS A 183 -7.11 -8.57 5.79
CA HIS A 183 -7.63 -7.22 5.87
C HIS A 183 -6.47 -6.27 6.10
N TRP A 184 -6.29 -5.34 5.17
CA TRP A 184 -5.27 -4.30 5.25
C TRP A 184 -5.93 -2.93 5.08
N LYS A 185 -5.77 -2.10 6.11
CA LYS A 185 -6.35 -0.76 6.15
C LYS A 185 -5.31 0.22 6.68
N GLU A 186 -5.18 1.35 6.02
CA GLU A 186 -4.36 2.47 6.49
C GLU A 186 -5.17 3.77 6.51
N GLN A 187 -4.95 4.53 7.55
CA GLN A 187 -5.42 5.89 7.67
C GLN A 187 -4.36 6.83 7.09
N VAL A 188 -4.70 7.56 6.04
CA VAL A 188 -3.83 8.59 5.49
C VAL A 188 -3.86 9.80 6.42
N HIS A 189 -2.73 10.09 7.06
CA HIS A 189 -2.54 11.28 7.88
C HIS A 189 -1.99 12.42 7.02
N GLN A 190 -2.34 13.65 7.38
CA GLN A 190 -1.75 14.82 6.72
C GLN A 190 -0.25 14.89 7.07
N THR A 191 0.60 14.78 6.06
CA THR A 191 2.05 14.89 6.18
C THR A 191 2.61 16.16 5.55
N GLU A 192 1.86 16.76 4.61
CA GLU A 192 2.26 17.92 3.82
C GLU A 192 1.33 19.13 4.06
N LYS A 193 1.70 20.28 3.51
CA LYS A 193 0.91 21.50 3.63
C LYS A 193 -0.39 21.44 2.84
N ASP A 194 -0.36 20.86 1.65
CA ASP A 194 -1.52 20.81 0.74
C ASP A 194 -2.34 19.54 0.98
N ILE A 195 -3.37 19.67 1.79
CA ILE A 195 -4.30 18.60 2.14
C ILE A 195 -5.09 18.07 0.94
N THR A 196 -5.38 18.93 -0.06
CA THR A 196 -6.15 18.51 -1.24
C THR A 196 -5.34 17.57 -2.10
N GLU A 197 -4.06 17.88 -2.29
CA GLU A 197 -3.14 17.01 -3.00
C GLU A 197 -2.88 15.69 -2.26
N GLU A 198 -2.82 15.70 -0.93
CA GLU A 198 -2.67 14.47 -0.15
C GLU A 198 -3.92 13.59 -0.16
N ARG A 199 -5.12 14.19 -0.24
CA ARG A 199 -6.38 13.45 -0.42
C ARG A 199 -6.48 12.71 -1.75
N LYS A 200 -5.59 12.95 -2.72
CA LYS A 200 -5.46 12.15 -3.94
C LYS A 200 -4.81 10.79 -3.69
N ALA A 201 -4.46 10.46 -2.44
CA ALA A 201 -4.03 9.12 -2.08
C ALA A 201 -5.00 8.06 -2.63
N THR A 202 -4.48 6.95 -3.15
CA THR A 202 -5.25 5.94 -3.84
C THR A 202 -4.70 4.53 -3.60
N ILE A 203 -5.41 3.51 -4.05
CA ILE A 203 -4.97 2.13 -4.06
C ILE A 203 -4.59 1.76 -5.48
N ASN A 204 -3.33 1.35 -5.69
CA ASN A 204 -2.86 0.82 -6.94
C ASN A 204 -2.75 -0.70 -6.85
N TYR A 205 -2.89 -1.39 -7.96
CA TYR A 205 -2.77 -2.85 -8.05
C TYR A 205 -2.23 -3.28 -9.40
N LEU A 206 -1.73 -4.53 -9.45
CA LEU A 206 -1.30 -5.18 -10.68
C LEU A 206 -2.05 -6.49 -10.85
N LEU A 207 -2.85 -6.60 -11.90
CA LEU A 207 -3.53 -7.84 -12.26
C LEU A 207 -2.52 -8.87 -12.79
N SER A 208 -2.79 -10.15 -12.55
CA SER A 208 -1.85 -11.23 -12.89
C SER A 208 -1.90 -11.62 -14.37
N GLU A 209 -3.06 -11.54 -15.00
CA GLU A 209 -3.31 -12.12 -16.33
C GLU A 209 -2.50 -11.42 -17.41
N ASP A 210 -2.58 -10.08 -17.48
CA ASP A 210 -1.93 -9.29 -18.53
C ASP A 210 -0.88 -8.31 -17.99
N ASP A 211 -0.47 -8.41 -16.73
CA ASP A 211 0.38 -7.42 -16.06
C ASP A 211 -0.21 -6.01 -16.13
N GLU A 212 -1.56 -5.94 -16.13
CA GLU A 212 -2.28 -4.68 -16.18
C GLU A 212 -2.18 -3.95 -14.85
N PHE A 213 -1.62 -2.76 -14.91
CA PHE A 213 -1.55 -1.83 -13.79
C PHE A 213 -2.75 -0.89 -13.82
N ASP A 214 -3.45 -0.81 -12.71
CA ASP A 214 -4.55 0.14 -12.54
C ASP A 214 -4.61 0.70 -11.11
N ASN A 215 -5.51 1.65 -10.87
CA ASN A 215 -5.69 2.29 -9.59
C ASN A 215 -7.13 2.78 -9.39
N LEU A 216 -7.55 2.88 -8.14
CA LEU A 216 -8.78 3.57 -7.79
C LEU A 216 -8.69 5.06 -8.16
N SER A 217 -9.85 5.69 -8.36
CA SER A 217 -9.92 7.13 -8.64
C SER A 217 -9.20 7.96 -7.58
N GLU A 218 -8.30 8.83 -8.02
CA GLU A 218 -7.57 9.79 -7.18
C GLU A 218 -8.43 11.01 -6.77
N ASN A 219 -9.76 10.97 -6.99
CA ASN A 219 -10.62 12.07 -6.62
C ASN A 219 -10.52 12.35 -5.11
N PRO A 220 -10.19 13.60 -4.71
CA PRO A 220 -9.97 13.94 -3.30
C PRO A 220 -11.26 14.04 -2.47
N SER A 221 -12.43 14.05 -3.11
CA SER A 221 -13.71 14.36 -2.47
C SER A 221 -14.76 13.27 -2.55
N SER A 222 -14.54 12.21 -3.33
CA SER A 222 -15.50 11.12 -3.52
C SER A 222 -14.92 9.77 -3.10
N VAL A 223 -15.78 8.90 -2.61
CA VAL A 223 -15.44 7.49 -2.35
C VAL A 223 -15.16 6.80 -3.69
N ALA A 224 -14.06 6.05 -3.74
CA ALA A 224 -13.77 5.15 -4.83
C ALA A 224 -13.72 3.72 -4.30
N ASN A 225 -14.33 2.78 -5.02
CA ASN A 225 -14.30 1.35 -4.68
C ASN A 225 -14.21 0.51 -5.94
N GLU A 226 -13.63 -0.68 -5.80
CA GLU A 226 -13.52 -1.64 -6.88
C GLU A 226 -13.44 -3.05 -6.31
N ASN A 227 -14.06 -4.02 -7.02
CA ASN A 227 -13.93 -5.43 -6.73
C ASN A 227 -13.08 -6.08 -7.82
N LEU A 228 -11.93 -6.60 -7.42
CA LEU A 228 -11.03 -7.33 -8.29
C LEU A 228 -11.41 -8.81 -8.24
N ASP A 229 -12.06 -9.30 -9.29
CA ASP A 229 -12.43 -10.73 -9.44
C ASP A 229 -11.29 -11.54 -10.09
N GLN A 230 -10.21 -10.87 -10.49
CA GLN A 230 -9.02 -11.46 -11.09
C GLN A 230 -7.88 -11.53 -10.07
N SER A 231 -6.97 -12.48 -10.30
CA SER A 231 -5.79 -12.61 -9.45
C SER A 231 -4.87 -11.38 -9.55
N THR A 232 -4.26 -11.02 -8.42
CA THR A 232 -3.51 -9.76 -8.27
C THR A 232 -2.11 -10.05 -7.73
N LYS A 233 -1.08 -9.52 -8.41
CA LYS A 233 0.34 -9.73 -8.06
C LYS A 233 0.80 -8.89 -6.88
N TRP A 234 0.23 -7.71 -6.70
CA TRP A 234 0.47 -6.84 -5.55
C TRP A 234 -0.60 -5.76 -5.46
N ILE A 235 -0.77 -5.24 -4.25
CA ILE A 235 -1.62 -4.09 -3.93
C ILE A 235 -0.75 -3.08 -3.19
N SER A 236 -0.96 -1.79 -3.46
CA SER A 236 -0.24 -0.73 -2.78
C SER A 236 -1.13 0.47 -2.46
N PHE A 237 -0.88 1.08 -1.32
CA PHE A 237 -1.50 2.32 -0.87
C PHE A 237 -0.57 3.49 -1.20
N LYS A 238 -0.89 4.19 -2.29
CA LYS A 238 -0.12 5.32 -2.78
C LYS A 238 -0.59 6.59 -2.09
N LYS A 239 0.32 7.24 -1.40
CA LYS A 239 0.19 8.58 -0.83
C LYS A 239 0.95 9.58 -1.72
N LYS A 240 0.92 10.87 -1.41
CA LYS A 240 1.57 11.90 -2.23
C LYS A 240 3.06 11.60 -2.50
N TYR A 241 3.84 11.41 -1.44
CA TYR A 241 5.29 11.18 -1.52
C TYR A 241 5.72 9.83 -0.95
N PHE A 242 4.78 9.03 -0.47
CA PHE A 242 5.07 7.76 0.18
C PHE A 242 4.17 6.65 -0.35
N LEU A 243 4.63 5.43 -0.17
CA LEU A 243 3.98 4.22 -0.63
C LEU A 243 4.05 3.16 0.46
N SER A 244 2.93 2.47 0.69
CA SER A 244 2.88 1.20 1.39
C SER A 244 2.49 0.12 0.39
N GLY A 245 3.22 -0.98 0.31
CA GLY A 245 2.96 -2.07 -0.65
C GLY A 245 2.86 -3.42 0.04
N LEU A 246 2.00 -4.30 -0.46
CA LEU A 246 1.88 -5.70 -0.05
C LEU A 246 2.07 -6.59 -1.28
N ILE A 247 3.14 -7.37 -1.28
CA ILE A 247 3.62 -8.14 -2.41
C ILE A 247 3.71 -9.62 -2.00
N PRO A 248 2.81 -10.50 -2.48
CA PRO A 248 2.93 -11.94 -2.27
C PRO A 248 4.13 -12.50 -3.03
N GLN A 249 4.87 -13.42 -2.42
CA GLN A 249 6.07 -14.03 -2.98
C GLN A 249 5.79 -15.47 -3.43
N GLY A 250 5.84 -15.70 -4.75
CA GLY A 250 5.63 -17.03 -5.34
C GLY A 250 4.16 -17.48 -5.44
N PHE A 251 3.22 -16.57 -5.23
CA PHE A 251 1.78 -16.76 -5.47
C PHE A 251 1.13 -15.41 -5.81
N ALA A 252 -0.19 -15.40 -6.04
CA ALA A 252 -0.97 -14.19 -6.26
C ALA A 252 -2.21 -14.20 -5.36
N PHE A 253 -2.74 -13.03 -5.03
CA PHE A 253 -4.05 -12.90 -4.41
C PHE A 253 -5.12 -13.36 -5.40
N LYS A 254 -6.17 -14.02 -4.93
CA LYS A 254 -7.26 -14.52 -5.79
C LYS A 254 -8.21 -13.40 -6.23
N SER A 255 -8.56 -12.56 -5.29
CA SER A 255 -9.46 -11.43 -5.49
C SER A 255 -9.27 -10.41 -4.37
N ALA A 256 -9.77 -9.19 -4.57
CA ALA A 256 -9.78 -8.18 -3.53
C ALA A 256 -10.96 -7.21 -3.69
N ALA A 257 -11.48 -6.70 -2.57
CA ALA A 257 -12.37 -5.56 -2.54
C ALA A 257 -11.59 -4.35 -2.01
N LEU A 258 -11.48 -3.32 -2.83
CA LEU A 258 -10.69 -2.13 -2.56
C LEU A 258 -11.61 -0.93 -2.32
N THR A 259 -11.32 -0.11 -1.32
CA THR A 259 -12.09 1.10 -1.02
C THR A 259 -11.17 2.24 -0.57
N ALA A 260 -11.35 3.41 -1.16
CA ALA A 260 -10.69 4.65 -0.76
C ALA A 260 -11.76 5.68 -0.37
N THR A 261 -11.81 6.03 0.93
CA THR A 261 -12.85 6.91 1.49
C THR A 261 -12.22 8.20 2.01
N PRO A 262 -12.46 9.36 1.37
CA PRO A 262 -11.97 10.65 1.87
C PRO A 262 -12.72 11.07 3.13
N ASN A 263 -12.01 11.64 4.08
CA ASN A 263 -12.59 12.32 5.22
C ASN A 263 -12.49 13.85 5.01
N LEU A 264 -13.60 14.46 4.65
CA LEU A 264 -13.62 15.88 4.26
C LEU A 264 -13.69 16.81 5.48
N THR A 265 -14.08 16.30 6.64
CA THR A 265 -14.25 17.08 7.88
C THR A 265 -13.06 17.00 8.80
N ASP A 266 -12.14 16.07 8.59
CA ASP A 266 -10.93 15.88 9.38
C ASP A 266 -9.71 16.37 8.59
N SER A 267 -8.90 17.22 9.20
CA SER A 267 -7.66 17.73 8.62
C SER A 267 -6.43 16.92 9.03
N VAL A 268 -6.57 15.96 9.94
CA VAL A 268 -5.49 15.08 10.41
C VAL A 268 -5.59 13.73 9.71
N ASN A 269 -6.76 13.08 9.80
CA ASN A 269 -7.03 11.77 9.17
C ASN A 269 -7.83 12.01 7.91
N ILE A 270 -7.15 12.22 6.81
CA ILE A 270 -7.72 12.83 5.61
C ILE A 270 -8.37 11.85 4.63
N LYS A 271 -7.98 10.57 4.69
CA LYS A 271 -8.53 9.51 3.83
C LYS A 271 -8.25 8.13 4.44
N THR A 272 -9.15 7.20 4.25
CA THR A 272 -8.96 5.79 4.59
C THR A 272 -8.76 4.97 3.32
N LEU A 273 -7.73 4.14 3.28
CA LEU A 273 -7.48 3.15 2.24
C LEU A 273 -7.70 1.76 2.85
N ASP A 274 -8.54 0.96 2.24
CA ASP A 274 -8.99 -0.36 2.76
C ASP A 274 -8.94 -1.40 1.65
N ALA A 275 -8.30 -2.55 1.93
CA ALA A 275 -8.20 -3.69 1.04
C ALA A 275 -8.61 -4.96 1.80
N GLN A 276 -9.69 -5.58 1.37
CA GLN A 276 -10.14 -6.90 1.81
C GLN A 276 -9.71 -7.92 0.75
N ILE A 277 -8.71 -8.71 1.07
CA ILE A 277 -8.01 -9.56 0.12
C ILE A 277 -8.33 -11.02 0.40
N ILE A 278 -8.55 -11.79 -0.65
CA ILE A 278 -8.76 -13.24 -0.60
C ILE A 278 -7.52 -13.93 -1.18
N ALA A 279 -6.98 -14.89 -0.44
CA ALA A 279 -5.86 -15.71 -0.86
C ALA A 279 -6.15 -17.20 -0.67
N SER A 280 -5.42 -18.05 -1.41
CA SER A 280 -5.65 -19.49 -1.44
C SER A 280 -5.13 -20.18 -0.17
N ALA A 281 -6.02 -20.88 0.55
CA ALA A 281 -5.61 -21.74 1.66
C ALA A 281 -4.73 -22.91 1.20
N GLN A 282 -4.83 -23.34 -0.05
CA GLN A 282 -3.96 -24.35 -0.63
C GLN A 282 -2.51 -23.84 -0.75
N ASP A 283 -2.32 -22.58 -1.19
CA ASP A 283 -0.99 -21.96 -1.23
C ASP A 283 -0.40 -21.84 0.18
N LEU A 284 -1.21 -21.40 1.15
CA LEU A 284 -0.78 -21.33 2.55
C LEU A 284 -0.35 -22.69 3.09
N SER A 285 -1.13 -23.75 2.85
CA SER A 285 -0.81 -25.14 3.26
C SER A 285 0.44 -25.66 2.56
N ALA A 286 0.69 -25.25 1.31
CA ALA A 286 1.90 -25.58 0.57
C ALA A 286 3.12 -24.76 1.01
N GLY A 287 2.95 -23.84 1.97
CA GLY A 287 4.00 -22.94 2.48
C GLY A 287 4.29 -21.73 1.59
N LYS A 288 3.42 -21.43 0.64
CA LYS A 288 3.44 -20.20 -0.13
C LYS A 288 2.68 -19.12 0.63
N SER A 289 3.34 -18.55 1.62
CA SER A 289 2.75 -17.58 2.56
C SER A 289 3.75 -16.47 2.91
N ASN A 290 4.67 -16.25 2.01
CA ASN A 290 5.65 -15.18 2.13
C ASN A 290 5.10 -13.91 1.48
N PHE A 291 5.23 -12.81 2.20
CA PHE A 291 4.88 -11.48 1.70
C PHE A 291 6.06 -10.55 1.90
N THR A 292 6.19 -9.60 1.03
CA THR A 292 7.10 -8.47 1.25
C THR A 292 6.26 -7.22 1.36
N PHE A 293 6.39 -6.51 2.48
CA PHE A 293 5.90 -5.15 2.62
C PHE A 293 6.93 -4.18 2.07
N TYR A 294 6.44 -3.16 1.40
CA TYR A 294 7.19 -1.94 1.11
C TYR A 294 6.64 -0.80 1.95
N PHE A 295 7.48 -0.10 2.69
CA PHE A 295 7.12 1.12 3.41
C PHE A 295 8.18 2.18 3.14
N GLY A 296 7.96 3.04 2.19
CA GLY A 296 9.00 3.96 1.77
C GLY A 296 8.53 5.14 0.91
N PRO A 297 9.50 5.91 0.40
CA PRO A 297 9.19 7.02 -0.49
C PRO A 297 8.64 6.52 -1.83
N ASN A 298 7.73 7.28 -2.41
CA ASN A 298 7.21 7.06 -3.76
C ASN A 298 8.18 7.68 -4.79
N ASP A 299 9.42 7.21 -4.78
CA ASP A 299 10.53 7.64 -5.64
C ASP A 299 10.85 6.56 -6.66
N TYR A 300 10.85 6.93 -7.95
CA TYR A 300 11.07 5.99 -9.05
C TYR A 300 12.41 5.25 -8.95
N SER A 301 13.47 5.93 -8.54
CA SER A 301 14.80 5.34 -8.42
C SER A 301 14.88 4.23 -7.36
N ILE A 302 13.96 4.26 -6.40
CA ILE A 302 13.83 3.29 -5.31
C ILE A 302 12.79 2.24 -5.68
N VAL A 303 11.57 2.67 -6.01
CA VAL A 303 10.41 1.78 -6.24
C VAL A 303 10.63 0.85 -7.43
N ASN A 304 11.32 1.33 -8.49
CA ASN A 304 11.61 0.51 -9.68
C ASN A 304 12.66 -0.60 -9.44
N LYS A 305 13.34 -0.58 -8.28
CA LYS A 305 14.30 -1.63 -7.87
C LYS A 305 13.66 -2.73 -7.01
N VAL A 306 12.39 -2.55 -6.63
CA VAL A 306 11.66 -3.57 -5.89
C VAL A 306 11.44 -4.78 -6.80
N GLU A 307 11.77 -5.96 -6.31
CA GLU A 307 11.62 -7.23 -7.04
C GLU A 307 10.15 -7.67 -7.10
N ALA A 308 9.34 -6.85 -7.77
CA ALA A 308 7.94 -7.14 -8.07
C ALA A 308 7.61 -6.62 -9.48
N PRO A 309 6.85 -7.37 -10.28
CA PRO A 309 6.52 -6.98 -11.65
C PRO A 309 5.88 -5.60 -11.69
N ASN A 310 6.42 -4.73 -12.54
CA ASN A 310 5.86 -3.40 -12.79
C ASN A 310 5.65 -2.50 -11.55
N PHE A 311 6.27 -2.80 -10.39
CA PHE A 311 6.08 -2.04 -9.15
C PHE A 311 6.49 -0.56 -9.30
N GLY A 312 7.44 -0.26 -10.19
CA GLY A 312 7.83 1.10 -10.56
C GLY A 312 6.71 1.95 -11.16
N LYS A 313 5.63 1.35 -11.68
CA LYS A 313 4.45 2.08 -12.18
C LYS A 313 3.68 2.83 -11.08
N ASN A 314 3.93 2.54 -9.81
CA ASN A 314 3.42 3.34 -8.69
C ASN A 314 3.84 4.82 -8.80
N VAL A 315 4.97 5.10 -9.44
CA VAL A 315 5.44 6.46 -9.70
C VAL A 315 5.08 6.86 -11.12
N LYS A 316 4.14 7.78 -11.27
CA LYS A 316 3.79 8.35 -12.58
C LYS A 316 4.85 9.37 -12.99
N LEU A 317 5.75 8.96 -13.87
CA LEU A 317 6.88 9.79 -14.31
C LEU A 317 6.44 10.92 -15.26
N SER A 318 5.53 10.62 -16.21
CA SER A 318 5.05 11.58 -17.22
C SER A 318 3.85 11.01 -17.96
N TYR A 319 3.35 11.75 -18.94
CA TYR A 319 2.39 11.23 -19.92
C TYR A 319 3.03 10.16 -20.79
N ASP A 320 2.27 9.16 -21.24
CA ASP A 320 2.77 7.98 -21.95
C ASP A 320 3.64 8.31 -23.17
N PHE A 321 3.30 9.35 -23.92
CA PHE A 321 4.08 9.77 -25.10
C PHE A 321 5.43 10.41 -24.75
N LEU A 322 5.59 10.97 -23.55
CA LEU A 322 6.85 11.52 -23.02
C LEU A 322 7.64 10.51 -22.18
N LEU A 323 7.03 9.39 -21.82
CA LEU A 323 7.62 8.41 -20.92
C LEU A 323 9.01 7.93 -21.37
N PRO A 324 9.27 7.63 -22.67
CA PRO A 324 10.61 7.24 -23.12
C PRO A 324 11.65 8.33 -22.87
N ILE A 325 11.30 9.59 -23.16
CA ILE A 325 12.21 10.73 -22.97
C ILE A 325 12.48 10.91 -21.47
N THR A 326 11.44 10.89 -20.66
CA THR A 326 11.57 11.03 -19.20
C THR A 326 12.43 9.91 -18.61
N LYS A 327 12.14 8.64 -18.99
CA LYS A 327 12.79 7.47 -18.41
C LYS A 327 14.25 7.31 -18.87
N TYR A 328 14.56 7.59 -20.13
CA TYR A 328 15.88 7.29 -20.69
C TYR A 328 16.80 8.51 -20.82
N ILE A 329 16.25 9.72 -20.70
CA ILE A 329 17.03 10.97 -20.78
C ILE A 329 16.97 11.70 -19.46
N PHE A 330 15.79 12.14 -19.01
CA PHE A 330 15.71 12.98 -17.81
C PHE A 330 16.07 12.27 -16.51
N VAL A 331 15.55 11.06 -16.26
CA VAL A 331 15.87 10.32 -15.02
C VAL A 331 17.38 10.05 -14.87
N PRO A 332 18.11 9.54 -15.89
CA PRO A 332 19.55 9.38 -15.80
C PRO A 332 20.32 10.71 -15.68
N LEU A 333 19.87 11.74 -16.41
CA LEU A 333 20.48 13.06 -16.34
C LEU A 333 20.36 13.67 -14.93
N PHE A 334 19.18 13.64 -14.34
CA PHE A 334 18.98 14.14 -12.97
C PHE A 334 19.75 13.30 -11.96
N GLY A 335 19.78 11.98 -12.08
CA GLY A 335 20.59 11.10 -11.22
C GLY A 335 22.09 11.39 -11.32
N PHE A 336 22.60 11.72 -12.51
CA PHE A 336 23.97 12.16 -12.69
C PHE A 336 24.22 13.53 -12.02
N LEU A 337 23.34 14.51 -12.26
CA LEU A 337 23.47 15.84 -11.66
C LEU A 337 23.35 15.80 -10.13
N GLU A 338 22.48 14.97 -9.57
CA GLU A 338 22.36 14.76 -8.13
C GLU A 338 23.64 14.21 -7.49
N SER A 339 24.40 13.39 -8.22
CA SER A 339 25.71 12.92 -7.76
C SER A 339 26.77 14.03 -7.68
N LEU A 340 26.59 15.12 -8.42
CA LEU A 340 27.51 16.27 -8.46
C LEU A 340 27.07 17.42 -7.54
N PHE A 341 25.77 17.60 -7.33
CA PHE A 341 25.20 18.72 -6.58
C PHE A 341 24.26 18.22 -5.50
N SER A 342 24.54 18.52 -4.25
CA SER A 342 23.66 18.20 -3.12
C SER A 342 22.50 19.19 -2.94
N ASN A 343 22.47 20.30 -3.70
CA ASN A 343 21.45 21.33 -3.63
C ASN A 343 20.54 21.28 -4.87
N TYR A 344 19.29 20.81 -4.67
CA TYR A 344 18.30 20.73 -5.76
C TYR A 344 17.98 22.07 -6.43
N GLY A 345 18.07 23.18 -5.71
CA GLY A 345 17.89 24.51 -6.28
C GLY A 345 18.91 24.86 -7.36
N LEU A 346 20.17 24.44 -7.18
CA LEU A 346 21.24 24.60 -8.19
C LEU A 346 21.08 23.60 -9.35
N LEU A 347 20.46 22.48 -9.10
CA LEU A 347 20.26 21.41 -10.08
C LEU A 347 19.18 21.77 -11.11
N ILE A 348 18.22 22.63 -10.75
CA ILE A 348 17.10 23.05 -11.60
C ILE A 348 17.43 24.31 -12.42
N VAL A 349 18.40 25.14 -11.98
CA VAL A 349 18.87 26.35 -12.68
C VAL A 349 19.96 26.03 -13.68
#